data_a403e365180ed3356968f6fbaa5e3f03
#
_entry.id   a403e365180ed3356968f6fbaa5e3f03
#
_cell.length_a   1.000
_cell.length_b   1.000
_cell.length_c   1.000
_cell.angle_alpha   90.00
_cell.angle_beta   90.00
_cell.angle_gamma   90.00
#
_symmetry.space_group_name_H-M   'P 1'
#
loop_
_entity.id
_entity.type
_entity.pdbx_description
1 polymer ?
#
loop_
_entity_poly.entity_id
_entity_poly.type
_entity_poly.pdbx_seq_one_letter_code
_entity_poly.pdbx_strand_id
1 'polypeptide(L)'
;MNNIIIDKKLALEYIRDTLRASKKKLEFVKHAKYHHNTRYRNAASVCRNGILTMLDLHKYKIVSFSPEMLKKFEDDDFHVNGINAVSLSIYGMDDLHGDEEEYNPFEPDKVDFLVSSEVMASRNSTNYGNEILSMGSISIDKIKAIDIRLIDLMNKIGENSYYTTEGMVNKYNALRDIACTIKEYNLDIPLREMSYGEEYSIDIDTFARRPRLKIK
;
A
#
# COMPACT_ATOMS: atom_id res chain seq x y z
N MET A 1 7.78 22.89 1.46
CA MET A 1 8.32 21.52 1.70
C MET A 1 9.81 21.55 1.37
N ASN A 2 10.66 21.09 2.30
CA ASN A 2 12.10 21.04 2.05
C ASN A 2 12.43 19.84 1.15
N ASN A 3 13.17 20.10 0.06
CA ASN A 3 13.73 19.07 -0.79
C ASN A 3 15.24 19.04 -0.58
N ILE A 4 15.85 17.87 -0.56
CA ILE A 4 17.29 17.71 -0.72
C ILE A 4 17.63 16.97 -2.00
N ILE A 5 18.68 17.47 -2.66
CA ILE A 5 19.24 16.81 -3.85
C ILE A 5 20.39 15.93 -3.36
N ILE A 6 20.29 14.63 -3.60
CA ILE A 6 21.21 13.65 -3.06
C ILE A 6 21.84 12.83 -4.18
N ASP A 7 23.07 12.42 -3.98
CA ASP A 7 23.75 11.48 -4.86
C ASP A 7 23.15 10.07 -4.72
N LYS A 8 23.07 9.32 -5.82
CA LYS A 8 22.54 7.95 -5.84
C LYS A 8 23.16 7.04 -4.79
N LYS A 9 24.48 7.16 -4.61
CA LYS A 9 25.24 6.33 -3.66
C LYS A 9 24.80 6.57 -2.22
N LEU A 10 24.49 7.81 -1.87
CA LEU A 10 24.07 8.21 -0.52
C LEU A 10 22.58 8.07 -0.28
N ALA A 11 21.76 7.96 -1.33
CA ALA A 11 20.32 7.95 -1.21
C ALA A 11 19.80 6.77 -0.36
N LEU A 12 20.35 5.58 -0.57
CA LEU A 12 19.95 4.37 0.18
C LEU A 12 20.35 4.43 1.65
N GLU A 13 21.54 4.95 1.94
CA GLU A 13 22.01 5.17 3.31
C GLU A 13 21.05 6.15 4.02
N TYR A 14 20.73 7.25 3.36
CA TYR A 14 19.79 8.24 3.90
C TYR A 14 18.40 7.64 4.20
N ILE A 15 17.86 6.81 3.30
CA ILE A 15 16.57 6.13 3.49
C ILE A 15 16.64 5.19 4.71
N ARG A 16 17.68 4.36 4.80
CA ARG A 16 17.89 3.45 5.95
C ARG A 16 18.00 4.19 7.27
N ASP A 17 18.79 5.27 7.30
CA ASP A 17 18.98 6.09 8.51
C ASP A 17 17.67 6.78 8.91
N THR A 18 16.88 7.23 7.94
CA THR A 18 15.56 7.80 8.22
C THR A 18 14.61 6.77 8.83
N LEU A 19 14.55 5.57 8.28
CA LEU A 19 13.73 4.47 8.82
C LEU A 19 14.20 4.11 10.24
N ARG A 20 15.50 3.94 10.46
CA ARG A 20 16.07 3.66 11.79
C ARG A 20 15.76 4.76 12.81
N ALA A 21 15.90 6.02 12.43
CA ALA A 21 15.60 7.17 13.29
C ALA A 21 14.11 7.29 13.64
N SER A 22 13.24 6.70 12.83
CA SER A 22 11.78 6.68 13.02
C SER A 22 11.28 5.39 13.66
N LYS A 23 12.17 4.47 14.04
CA LYS A 23 11.81 3.14 14.57
C LYS A 23 11.14 3.27 15.94
N LYS A 24 9.95 2.70 16.06
CA LYS A 24 9.22 2.49 17.32
C LYS A 24 8.95 1.02 17.54
N LYS A 25 8.51 0.66 18.77
CA LYS A 25 8.00 -0.67 19.06
C LYS A 25 6.86 -1.01 18.09
N LEU A 26 6.89 -2.23 17.54
CA LEU A 26 5.83 -2.72 16.65
C LEU A 26 4.46 -2.62 17.34
N GLU A 27 3.54 -1.94 16.70
CA GLU A 27 2.16 -1.84 17.16
C GLU A 27 1.38 -3.08 16.71
N PHE A 28 0.79 -3.77 17.67
CA PHE A 28 -0.05 -4.92 17.38
C PHE A 28 -1.42 -4.46 16.84
N VAL A 29 -1.83 -4.99 15.71
CA VAL A 29 -3.08 -4.63 15.05
C VAL A 29 -4.17 -5.63 15.41
N LYS A 30 -5.15 -5.16 16.19
CA LYS A 30 -6.33 -5.96 16.55
C LYS A 30 -7.39 -5.86 15.48
N HIS A 31 -8.15 -6.94 15.32
CA HIS A 31 -9.34 -6.97 14.43
C HIS A 31 -9.07 -6.72 12.95
N ALA A 32 -7.82 -6.79 12.49
CA ALA A 32 -7.52 -6.90 11.08
C ALA A 32 -7.85 -8.33 10.60
N LYS A 33 -8.60 -8.45 9.52
CA LYS A 33 -8.96 -9.74 8.93
C LYS A 33 -8.61 -9.80 7.45
N TYR A 34 -8.63 -8.67 6.80
CA TYR A 34 -8.39 -8.57 5.37
C TYR A 34 -7.23 -7.63 5.09
N HIS A 35 -6.67 -7.73 3.91
CA HIS A 35 -5.76 -6.73 3.39
C HIS A 35 -6.10 -6.38 1.95
N HIS A 36 -5.73 -5.16 1.55
CA HIS A 36 -5.84 -4.62 0.21
C HIS A 36 -4.49 -4.07 -0.23
N ASN A 37 -4.01 -4.57 -1.36
CA ASN A 37 -2.74 -4.12 -1.93
C ASN A 37 -2.94 -2.97 -2.88
N THR A 38 -2.14 -1.93 -2.76
CA THR A 38 -2.09 -0.85 -3.74
C THR A 38 -0.67 -0.36 -3.96
N ARG A 39 -0.44 0.34 -5.07
CA ARG A 39 0.88 0.91 -5.36
C ARG A 39 1.21 2.05 -4.40
N TYR A 40 2.49 2.21 -4.05
CA TYR A 40 2.97 3.30 -3.19
C TYR A 40 2.42 4.68 -3.60
N ARG A 41 2.39 4.97 -4.90
CA ARG A 41 1.90 6.26 -5.42
C ARG A 41 0.43 6.54 -5.12
N ASN A 42 -0.39 5.53 -4.90
CA ASN A 42 -1.83 5.66 -4.61
C ASN A 42 -2.12 5.70 -3.11
N ALA A 43 -1.19 5.27 -2.27
CA ALA A 43 -1.43 5.02 -0.87
C ALA A 43 -1.85 6.29 -0.08
N ALA A 44 -1.25 7.45 -0.39
CA ALA A 44 -1.68 8.71 0.22
C ALA A 44 -3.13 9.09 -0.15
N SER A 45 -3.62 8.70 -1.34
CA SER A 45 -5.02 8.88 -1.73
C SER A 45 -5.94 7.97 -0.92
N VAL A 46 -5.53 6.73 -0.67
CA VAL A 46 -6.27 5.80 0.20
C VAL A 46 -6.37 6.35 1.62
N CYS A 47 -5.30 6.95 2.15
CA CYS A 47 -5.33 7.59 3.47
C CYS A 47 -6.31 8.78 3.56
N ARG A 48 -6.60 9.45 2.44
CA ARG A 48 -7.57 10.57 2.41
C ARG A 48 -9.01 10.12 2.22
N ASN A 49 -9.23 9.11 1.40
CA ASN A 49 -10.54 8.80 0.83
C ASN A 49 -11.06 7.41 1.24
N GLY A 50 -10.25 6.59 1.90
CA GLY A 50 -10.51 5.16 2.04
C GLY A 50 -10.15 4.39 0.77
N ILE A 51 -10.47 3.11 0.72
CA ILE A 51 -10.28 2.25 -0.45
C ILE A 51 -11.55 2.38 -1.31
N LEU A 52 -11.42 3.08 -2.42
CA LEU A 52 -12.53 3.37 -3.31
C LEU A 52 -12.68 2.28 -4.37
N THR A 53 -13.93 1.96 -4.71
CA THR A 53 -14.24 1.16 -5.90
C THR A 53 -13.86 1.92 -7.18
N MET A 54 -13.74 1.20 -8.30
CA MET A 54 -13.48 1.84 -9.61
C MET A 54 -14.57 2.84 -9.96
N LEU A 55 -15.84 2.53 -9.64
CA LEU A 55 -16.97 3.42 -9.85
C LEU A 55 -16.85 4.72 -9.04
N ASP A 56 -16.47 4.64 -7.77
CA ASP A 56 -16.30 5.82 -6.92
C ASP A 56 -15.06 6.63 -7.33
N LEU A 57 -13.96 5.99 -7.73
CA LEU A 57 -12.78 6.66 -8.29
C LEU A 57 -13.16 7.52 -9.50
N HIS A 58 -14.01 7.00 -10.38
CA HIS A 58 -14.52 7.73 -11.53
C HIS A 58 -15.47 8.87 -11.12
N LYS A 59 -16.45 8.57 -10.26
CA LYS A 59 -17.44 9.52 -9.75
C LYS A 59 -16.79 10.72 -9.05
N TYR A 60 -15.75 10.49 -8.26
CA TYR A 60 -15.01 11.56 -7.58
C TYR A 60 -13.92 12.20 -8.46
N LYS A 61 -13.81 11.82 -9.73
CA LYS A 61 -12.83 12.34 -10.70
C LYS A 61 -11.38 12.15 -10.26
N ILE A 62 -11.11 11.16 -9.43
CA ILE A 62 -9.74 10.77 -9.03
C ILE A 62 -9.07 10.07 -10.21
N VAL A 63 -9.82 9.26 -10.95
CA VAL A 63 -9.40 8.61 -12.19
C VAL A 63 -10.48 8.90 -13.26
N SER A 64 -10.04 9.18 -14.47
CA SER A 64 -10.94 9.34 -15.63
C SER A 64 -10.87 8.08 -16.49
N PHE A 65 -12.01 7.47 -16.71
CA PHE A 65 -12.16 6.34 -17.65
C PHE A 65 -12.90 6.80 -18.90
N SER A 66 -12.51 6.29 -20.06
CA SER A 66 -13.30 6.48 -21.26
C SER A 66 -14.60 5.66 -21.17
N PRO A 67 -15.66 6.05 -21.92
CA PRO A 67 -16.88 5.26 -21.97
C PRO A 67 -16.64 3.79 -22.39
N GLU A 68 -15.67 3.56 -23.29
CA GLU A 68 -15.29 2.21 -23.73
C GLU A 68 -14.63 1.41 -22.58
N MET A 69 -13.77 2.07 -21.79
CA MET A 69 -13.18 1.42 -20.59
C MET A 69 -14.22 1.12 -19.54
N LEU A 70 -15.15 2.02 -19.27
CA LEU A 70 -16.25 1.78 -18.34
C LEU A 70 -17.09 0.59 -18.79
N LYS A 71 -17.45 0.54 -20.08
CA LYS A 71 -18.19 -0.59 -20.65
C LYS A 71 -17.40 -1.91 -20.55
N LYS A 72 -16.08 -1.87 -20.83
CA LYS A 72 -15.23 -3.04 -20.69
C LYS A 72 -15.19 -3.53 -19.23
N PHE A 73 -15.07 -2.62 -18.26
CA PHE A 73 -15.14 -2.98 -16.84
C PHE A 73 -16.51 -3.53 -16.46
N GLU A 74 -17.62 -3.00 -16.98
CA GLU A 74 -18.95 -3.56 -16.79
C GLU A 74 -19.06 -4.98 -17.35
N ASP A 75 -18.51 -5.22 -18.55
CA ASP A 75 -18.56 -6.52 -19.21
C ASP A 75 -17.61 -7.54 -18.53
N ASP A 76 -16.38 -7.17 -18.22
CA ASP A 76 -15.37 -8.00 -17.56
C ASP A 76 -15.72 -8.22 -16.07
N ASP A 77 -16.19 -7.17 -15.38
CA ASP A 77 -16.51 -7.17 -13.96
C ASP A 77 -17.91 -7.66 -13.65
N PHE A 78 -18.79 -7.81 -14.65
CA PHE A 78 -20.07 -8.49 -14.47
C PHE A 78 -19.88 -9.93 -13.98
N HIS A 79 -18.80 -10.58 -14.41
CA HIS A 79 -18.43 -11.91 -13.93
C HIS A 79 -17.78 -11.91 -12.53
N VAL A 80 -17.21 -10.78 -12.10
CA VAL A 80 -16.44 -10.65 -10.83
C VAL A 80 -16.99 -9.60 -9.87
N ASN A 81 -18.11 -8.92 -10.19
CA ASN A 81 -18.66 -7.77 -9.42
C ASN A 81 -17.66 -6.63 -9.20
N GLY A 82 -16.64 -6.47 -10.05
CA GLY A 82 -15.42 -5.72 -9.75
C GLY A 82 -15.57 -4.21 -9.77
N ILE A 83 -16.41 -3.65 -10.66
CA ILE A 83 -16.49 -2.19 -10.78
C ILE A 83 -17.05 -1.50 -9.52
N ASN A 84 -17.91 -2.19 -8.78
CA ASN A 84 -18.54 -1.69 -7.55
C ASN A 84 -18.12 -2.43 -6.29
N ALA A 85 -17.00 -3.14 -6.35
CA ALA A 85 -16.45 -3.86 -5.23
C ALA A 85 -14.98 -3.52 -5.04
N VAL A 86 -14.47 -3.77 -3.82
CA VAL A 86 -13.06 -3.74 -3.48
C VAL A 86 -12.58 -5.18 -3.31
N SER A 87 -11.53 -5.53 -4.07
CA SER A 87 -10.86 -6.82 -3.93
C SER A 87 -10.01 -6.84 -2.66
N LEU A 88 -10.17 -7.86 -1.87
CA LEU A 88 -9.46 -8.11 -0.61
C LEU A 88 -8.88 -9.52 -0.60
N SER A 89 -7.83 -9.72 0.18
CA SER A 89 -7.32 -11.03 0.57
C SER A 89 -7.44 -11.22 2.09
N ILE A 90 -7.43 -12.47 2.57
CA ILE A 90 -7.45 -12.74 4.02
C ILE A 90 -6.04 -12.51 4.57
N TYR A 91 -5.93 -11.64 5.55
CA TYR A 91 -4.65 -11.37 6.21
C TYR A 91 -4.09 -12.62 6.90
N GLY A 92 -2.85 -12.94 6.62
CA GLY A 92 -2.16 -14.11 7.19
C GLY A 92 -2.48 -15.46 6.55
N MET A 93 -3.26 -15.51 5.45
CA MET A 93 -3.54 -16.76 4.72
C MET A 93 -2.74 -16.88 3.40
N ASP A 94 -1.98 -15.88 3.03
CA ASP A 94 -1.23 -15.86 1.79
C ASP A 94 -0.10 -16.92 1.73
N ASP A 95 0.28 -17.47 2.91
CA ASP A 95 1.32 -18.49 3.04
C ASP A 95 0.82 -19.94 2.84
N LEU A 96 -0.48 -20.17 2.61
CA LEU A 96 -1.05 -21.53 2.66
C LEU A 96 -1.22 -22.21 1.29
N HIS A 97 -0.94 -21.54 0.18
CA HIS A 97 -1.02 -22.16 -1.15
C HIS A 97 0.37 -22.16 -1.82
N GLY A 98 1.04 -23.28 -1.57
CA GLY A 98 2.39 -23.59 -1.99
C GLY A 98 2.59 -23.87 -3.47
N ASP A 99 2.22 -22.99 -4.36
CA ASP A 99 2.79 -22.93 -5.70
C ASP A 99 3.77 -21.75 -5.71
N GLU A 100 5.02 -22.07 -5.33
CA GLU A 100 6.11 -21.13 -5.05
C GLU A 100 6.54 -20.25 -6.24
N GLU A 101 5.96 -20.39 -7.41
CA GLU A 101 6.43 -19.69 -8.61
C GLU A 101 5.52 -18.59 -9.16
N GLU A 102 4.24 -18.48 -8.78
CA GLU A 102 3.33 -17.51 -9.40
C GLU A 102 2.79 -16.40 -8.47
N TYR A 103 2.76 -16.59 -7.17
CA TYR A 103 2.27 -15.56 -6.26
C TYR A 103 3.43 -14.91 -5.49
N ASN A 104 4.02 -13.87 -6.09
CA ASN A 104 4.86 -12.95 -5.33
C ASN A 104 3.95 -11.90 -4.70
N PRO A 105 3.50 -12.05 -3.44
CA PRO A 105 2.65 -11.07 -2.75
C PRO A 105 3.35 -9.71 -2.63
N PHE A 106 4.62 -9.66 -2.99
CA PHE A 106 5.48 -8.49 -2.94
C PHE A 106 5.85 -7.99 -4.32
N GLU A 107 4.84 -7.62 -5.11
CA GLU A 107 5.16 -6.74 -6.21
C GLU A 107 5.92 -5.54 -5.62
N PRO A 108 7.12 -5.23 -6.16
CA PRO A 108 8.04 -4.26 -5.55
C PRO A 108 7.49 -2.82 -5.45
N ASP A 109 6.24 -2.61 -5.81
CA ASP A 109 5.59 -1.31 -5.86
C ASP A 109 4.29 -1.24 -5.03
N LYS A 110 4.01 -2.23 -4.17
CA LYS A 110 2.77 -2.28 -3.39
C LYS A 110 2.98 -2.02 -1.90
N VAL A 111 1.95 -1.49 -1.28
CA VAL A 111 1.75 -1.39 0.17
C VAL A 111 0.47 -2.12 0.54
N ASP A 112 0.42 -2.67 1.74
CA ASP A 112 -0.71 -3.40 2.27
C ASP A 112 -1.51 -2.53 3.24
N PHE A 113 -2.79 -2.35 2.97
CA PHE A 113 -3.74 -1.75 3.88
C PHE A 113 -4.46 -2.86 4.64
N LEU A 114 -4.22 -2.98 5.93
CA LEU A 114 -4.94 -3.92 6.77
C LEU A 114 -6.34 -3.43 7.07
N VAL A 115 -7.33 -4.25 6.80
CA VAL A 115 -8.75 -3.89 6.85
C VAL A 115 -9.45 -4.65 7.97
N SER A 116 -10.34 -3.96 8.66
CA SER A 116 -11.10 -4.46 9.80
C SER A 116 -11.93 -5.70 9.45
N SER A 117 -12.05 -6.62 10.43
CA SER A 117 -13.01 -7.73 10.38
C SER A 117 -14.49 -7.29 10.36
N GLU A 118 -14.78 -6.02 10.66
CA GLU A 118 -16.13 -5.45 10.59
C GLU A 118 -16.58 -5.16 9.16
N VAL A 119 -15.66 -5.17 8.19
CA VAL A 119 -16.02 -4.99 6.79
C VAL A 119 -16.76 -6.25 6.31
N MET A 120 -17.96 -6.05 5.78
CA MET A 120 -18.74 -7.12 5.19
C MET A 120 -18.12 -7.50 3.83
N ALA A 121 -17.58 -8.70 3.77
CA ALA A 121 -16.98 -9.21 2.58
C ALA A 121 -17.36 -10.68 2.37
N SER A 122 -17.57 -11.07 1.12
CA SER A 122 -17.93 -12.42 0.73
C SER A 122 -16.89 -12.99 -0.24
N ARG A 123 -16.72 -14.32 -0.23
CA ARG A 123 -15.89 -14.97 -1.24
C ARG A 123 -16.47 -14.73 -2.63
N ASN A 124 -15.59 -14.44 -3.56
CA ASN A 124 -15.96 -14.44 -4.96
C ASN A 124 -16.38 -15.86 -5.36
N SER A 125 -17.60 -16.01 -5.88
CA SER A 125 -18.12 -17.30 -6.33
C SER A 125 -17.52 -17.78 -7.67
N THR A 126 -16.75 -16.93 -8.32
CA THR A 126 -16.00 -17.27 -9.53
C THR A 126 -14.66 -17.86 -9.14
N ASN A 127 -14.18 -18.85 -9.90
CA ASN A 127 -12.97 -19.68 -9.61
C ASN A 127 -11.63 -18.92 -9.54
N TYR A 128 -11.63 -17.64 -9.23
CA TYR A 128 -10.41 -16.84 -9.05
C TYR A 128 -9.92 -16.88 -7.59
N GLY A 129 -9.37 -18.03 -7.18
CA GLY A 129 -8.57 -18.16 -5.96
C GLY A 129 -9.23 -17.73 -4.65
N ASN A 130 -8.46 -17.10 -3.79
CA ASN A 130 -8.85 -16.65 -2.45
C ASN A 130 -9.38 -15.21 -2.41
N GLU A 131 -9.79 -14.65 -3.54
CA GLU A 131 -10.30 -13.30 -3.61
C GLU A 131 -11.59 -13.16 -2.82
N ILE A 132 -11.65 -12.11 -2.03
CA ILE A 132 -12.82 -11.72 -1.24
C ILE A 132 -13.24 -10.34 -1.71
N LEU A 133 -14.53 -10.16 -1.92
CA LEU A 133 -15.08 -8.89 -2.37
C LEU A 133 -15.85 -8.20 -1.25
N SER A 134 -15.51 -6.95 -0.99
CA SER A 134 -16.34 -6.01 -0.23
C SER A 134 -17.16 -5.18 -1.21
N MET A 135 -18.48 -5.28 -1.12
CA MET A 135 -19.35 -4.46 -1.96
C MET A 135 -19.30 -3.00 -1.52
N GLY A 136 -19.01 -2.11 -2.47
CA GLY A 136 -18.82 -0.70 -2.20
C GLY A 136 -17.44 -0.35 -1.65
N SER A 137 -17.18 0.94 -1.52
CA SER A 137 -15.93 1.48 -1.01
C SER A 137 -15.76 1.25 0.48
N ILE A 138 -14.53 1.13 0.93
CA ILE A 138 -14.18 0.92 2.35
C ILE A 138 -13.69 2.24 2.93
N SER A 139 -14.39 2.73 3.95
CA SER A 139 -14.04 3.98 4.60
C SER A 139 -12.74 3.90 5.40
N ILE A 140 -12.09 5.05 5.61
CA ILE A 140 -10.76 5.13 6.25
C ILE A 140 -10.76 4.62 7.70
N ASP A 141 -11.85 4.73 8.44
CA ASP A 141 -11.99 4.22 9.81
C ASP A 141 -11.94 2.69 9.90
N LYS A 142 -12.13 1.99 8.78
CA LYS A 142 -12.00 0.54 8.68
C LYS A 142 -10.56 0.10 8.36
N ILE A 143 -9.66 1.00 8.08
CA ILE A 143 -8.23 0.70 7.89
C ILE A 143 -7.57 0.67 9.27
N LYS A 144 -6.87 -0.41 9.56
CA LYS A 144 -6.26 -0.69 10.88
C LYS A 144 -4.75 -0.50 10.91
N ALA A 145 -4.07 -0.67 9.79
CA ALA A 145 -2.64 -0.42 9.63
C ALA A 145 -2.26 -0.31 8.16
N ILE A 146 -1.04 0.19 7.92
CA ILE A 146 -0.40 0.20 6.62
C ILE A 146 0.93 -0.54 6.77
N ASP A 147 1.09 -1.66 6.07
CA ASP A 147 2.30 -2.46 6.07
C ASP A 147 3.12 -2.20 4.82
N ILE A 148 4.42 -2.03 5.02
CA ILE A 148 5.39 -1.82 3.96
C ILE A 148 6.57 -2.77 4.13
N ARG A 149 7.36 -2.97 3.06
CA ARG A 149 8.57 -3.80 3.03
C ARG A 149 9.70 -3.10 2.26
N LEU A 150 9.98 -1.87 2.65
CA LEU A 150 10.96 -1.05 1.95
C LEU A 150 12.39 -1.58 2.12
N ILE A 151 12.72 -2.16 3.28
CA ILE A 151 14.05 -2.71 3.56
C ILE A 151 14.31 -3.94 2.68
N ASP A 152 13.36 -4.85 2.54
CA ASP A 152 13.49 -6.01 1.65
C ASP A 152 13.75 -5.56 0.21
N LEU A 153 13.03 -4.55 -0.26
CA LEU A 153 13.21 -3.99 -1.59
C LEU A 153 14.59 -3.34 -1.77
N MET A 154 15.09 -2.63 -0.75
CA MET A 154 16.44 -2.05 -0.78
C MET A 154 17.54 -3.12 -0.85
N ASN A 155 17.32 -4.26 -0.22
CA ASN A 155 18.28 -5.37 -0.25
C ASN A 155 18.34 -6.05 -1.63
N LYS A 156 17.31 -5.91 -2.45
CA LYS A 156 17.23 -6.45 -3.82
C LYS A 156 17.75 -5.50 -4.90
N ILE A 157 18.25 -4.31 -4.54
CA ILE A 157 18.76 -3.35 -5.53
C ILE A 157 19.92 -3.97 -6.32
N GLY A 158 19.79 -3.90 -7.64
CA GLY A 158 20.78 -4.48 -8.56
C GLY A 158 20.49 -5.92 -8.99
N GLU A 159 19.51 -6.62 -8.42
CA GLU A 159 19.12 -7.96 -8.86
C GLU A 159 18.46 -7.94 -10.25
N ASN A 160 17.69 -6.90 -10.54
CA ASN A 160 17.09 -6.69 -11.87
C ASN A 160 16.75 -5.21 -12.10
N SER A 161 16.21 -4.88 -13.28
CA SER A 161 15.86 -3.51 -13.69
C SER A 161 14.74 -2.86 -12.87
N TYR A 162 13.97 -3.62 -12.08
CA TYR A 162 12.88 -3.09 -11.25
C TYR A 162 13.38 -2.51 -9.93
N TYR A 163 14.52 -2.98 -9.42
CA TYR A 163 15.08 -2.56 -8.13
C TYR A 163 16.18 -1.53 -8.36
N THR A 164 15.76 -0.28 -8.56
CA THR A 164 16.67 0.85 -8.81
C THR A 164 16.68 1.83 -7.64
N THR A 165 17.77 2.57 -7.48
CA THR A 165 17.87 3.62 -6.47
C THR A 165 16.80 4.70 -6.67
N GLU A 166 16.50 5.07 -7.91
CA GLU A 166 15.42 6.01 -8.23
C GLU A 166 14.05 5.48 -7.80
N GLY A 167 13.79 4.20 -8.05
CA GLY A 167 12.57 3.53 -7.59
C GLY A 167 12.45 3.58 -6.06
N MET A 168 13.54 3.35 -5.32
CA MET A 168 13.55 3.44 -3.87
C MET A 168 13.31 4.87 -3.36
N VAL A 169 13.90 5.88 -4.01
CA VAL A 169 13.65 7.29 -3.68
C VAL A 169 12.19 7.66 -3.93
N ASN A 170 11.58 7.17 -4.99
CA ASN A 170 10.16 7.39 -5.26
C ASN A 170 9.27 6.74 -4.19
N LYS A 171 9.59 5.51 -3.75
CA LYS A 171 8.87 4.83 -2.68
C LYS A 171 9.03 5.55 -1.33
N TYR A 172 10.25 5.94 -0.98
CA TYR A 172 10.51 6.75 0.20
C TYR A 172 9.68 8.05 0.19
N ASN A 173 9.65 8.77 -0.92
CA ASN A 173 8.85 9.98 -1.06
C ASN A 173 7.35 9.71 -0.91
N ALA A 174 6.85 8.61 -1.47
CA ALA A 174 5.46 8.19 -1.31
C ALA A 174 5.12 7.85 0.14
N LEU A 175 6.00 7.14 0.85
CA LEU A 175 5.83 6.85 2.29
C LEU A 175 5.81 8.13 3.13
N ARG A 176 6.67 9.08 2.81
CA ARG A 176 6.65 10.38 3.44
C ARG A 176 5.32 11.09 3.21
N ASP A 177 4.76 11.02 2.02
CA ASP A 177 3.45 11.60 1.71
C ASP A 177 2.33 10.89 2.48
N ILE A 178 2.41 9.56 2.66
CA ILE A 178 1.52 8.80 3.55
C ILE A 178 1.62 9.33 4.98
N ALA A 179 2.83 9.42 5.54
CA ALA A 179 3.05 9.92 6.89
C ALA A 179 2.54 11.35 7.08
N CYS A 180 2.77 12.23 6.10
CA CYS A 180 2.21 13.59 6.10
C CYS A 180 0.68 13.57 6.09
N THR A 181 0.06 12.72 5.29
CA THR A 181 -1.39 12.60 5.18
C THR A 181 -2.01 12.07 6.48
N ILE A 182 -1.44 11.02 7.06
CA ILE A 182 -1.86 10.48 8.36
C ILE A 182 -1.87 11.59 9.42
N LYS A 183 -0.80 12.39 9.47
CA LYS A 183 -0.67 13.52 10.39
C LYS A 183 -1.66 14.66 10.10
N GLU A 184 -1.79 15.04 8.83
CA GLU A 184 -2.69 16.14 8.39
C GLU A 184 -4.15 15.85 8.74
N TYR A 185 -4.58 14.60 8.56
CA TYR A 185 -5.96 14.16 8.82
C TYR A 185 -6.15 13.57 10.23
N ASN A 186 -5.11 13.59 11.06
CA ASN A 186 -5.12 13.04 12.42
C ASN A 186 -5.65 11.60 12.47
N LEU A 187 -5.17 10.75 11.54
CA LEU A 187 -5.59 9.37 11.45
C LEU A 187 -4.86 8.52 12.50
N ASP A 188 -5.60 7.64 13.17
CA ASP A 188 -5.04 6.65 14.10
C ASP A 188 -4.72 5.34 13.34
N ILE A 189 -3.77 5.44 12.41
CA ILE A 189 -3.36 4.32 11.55
C ILE A 189 -1.85 4.16 11.65
N PRO A 190 -1.33 3.09 12.28
CA PRO A 190 0.09 2.81 12.31
C PRO A 190 0.64 2.49 10.92
N LEU A 191 1.80 3.06 10.61
CA LEU A 191 2.63 2.70 9.47
C LEU A 191 3.72 1.74 9.98
N ARG A 192 3.83 0.54 9.39
CA ARG A 192 4.72 -0.50 9.89
C ARG A 192 5.65 -0.99 8.79
N GLU A 193 6.92 -1.14 9.11
CA GLU A 193 7.90 -1.87 8.30
C GLU A 193 7.84 -3.35 8.68
N MET A 194 7.60 -4.22 7.70
CA MET A 194 7.40 -5.66 7.88
C MET A 194 8.41 -6.47 7.04
N SER A 195 9.58 -5.94 6.79
CA SER A 195 10.66 -6.65 6.09
C SER A 195 11.22 -7.77 6.92
N TYR A 196 11.69 -8.84 6.27
CA TYR A 196 12.27 -10.00 6.95
C TYR A 196 13.41 -9.59 7.89
N GLY A 197 13.26 -9.94 9.17
CA GLY A 197 14.20 -9.58 10.24
C GLY A 197 14.18 -8.13 10.73
N GLU A 198 13.28 -7.29 10.19
CA GLU A 198 13.15 -5.88 10.52
C GLU A 198 11.67 -5.46 10.63
N GLU A 199 11.04 -5.83 11.76
CA GLU A 199 9.63 -5.51 12.02
C GLU A 199 9.49 -4.44 13.09
N TYR A 200 8.88 -3.30 12.74
CA TYR A 200 8.66 -2.18 13.66
C TYR A 200 7.63 -1.18 13.15
N SER A 201 7.06 -0.38 14.05
CA SER A 201 6.23 0.77 13.69
C SER A 201 7.10 1.98 13.38
N ILE A 202 6.68 2.77 12.42
CA ILE A 202 7.33 4.02 12.00
C ILE A 202 6.73 5.18 12.77
N ASP A 203 7.56 5.96 13.43
CA ASP A 203 7.16 7.23 14.03
C ASP A 203 6.76 8.24 12.95
N ILE A 204 5.45 8.38 12.76
CA ILE A 204 4.86 9.26 11.76
C ILE A 204 5.36 10.70 11.91
N ASP A 205 5.46 11.21 13.13
CA ASP A 205 5.91 12.59 13.37
C ASP A 205 7.36 12.81 12.95
N THR A 206 8.23 11.89 13.29
CA THR A 206 9.64 11.94 12.89
C THR A 206 9.79 11.77 11.38
N PHE A 207 9.08 10.82 10.78
CA PHE A 207 9.18 10.51 9.36
C PHE A 207 8.63 11.66 8.49
N ALA A 208 7.48 12.22 8.84
CA ALA A 208 6.85 13.31 8.09
C ALA A 208 7.68 14.60 8.06
N ARG A 209 8.55 14.84 9.06
CA ARG A 209 9.46 15.99 9.10
C ARG A 209 10.64 15.85 8.15
N ARG A 210 10.95 14.66 7.66
CA ARG A 210 12.08 14.43 6.77
C ARG A 210 11.84 15.08 5.40
N PRO A 211 12.88 15.56 4.73
CA PRO A 211 12.75 16.18 3.41
C PRO A 211 12.39 15.13 2.35
N ARG A 212 11.84 15.60 1.24
CA ARG A 212 11.74 14.77 0.02
C ARG A 212 13.13 14.67 -0.60
N LEU A 213 13.39 13.52 -1.21
CA LEU A 213 14.64 13.25 -1.92
C LEU A 213 14.47 13.51 -3.42
N LYS A 214 15.51 14.06 -4.03
CA LYS A 214 15.68 14.13 -5.48
C LYS A 214 17.08 13.61 -5.82
N ILE A 215 17.17 12.70 -6.78
CA ILE A 215 18.46 12.24 -7.31
C ILE A 215 19.04 13.33 -8.20
N LYS A 216 20.37 13.51 -8.08
CA LYS A 216 21.15 14.37 -9.01
C LYS A 216 21.18 13.78 -10.40
#